data_bae8fc16c59df3f548a1322a5d096202
#
_entry.id   bae8fc16c59df3f548a1322a5d096202
#
_cell.length_a   1.000
_cell.length_b   1.000
_cell.length_c   1.000
_cell.angle_alpha   90.00
_cell.angle_beta   90.00
_cell.angle_gamma   90.00
#
_symmetry.space_group_name_H-M   'P 1'
#
loop_
_entity.id
_entity.type
_entity.pdbx_description
1 polymer ?
#
loop_
_entity_poly.entity_id
_entity_poly.type
_entity_poly.pdbx_seq_one_letter_code
_entity_poly.pdbx_strand_id
1 'polypeptide(L)'
;MEKNPRYVEIDYAKYAPDIPEDQLEAYYGLPKHVQFCNECVMSNQKPNSCYEFEHTIKSIKKTMVIQEDGVCDACPPCHNKANGHIDWALREKELRELCDEYRKNDGSYDCLVPGSGGKDSFYAAHLLKYKYGMHPLTVTWAPHIYTPWGWENMQAWIHAGFDNYLCTPNGMTHRLLTRLATENLFHPFQPFILGQKQLAPKMAAKFGIPLVFYGENEAEFGNPIADNNSALRDEHFFAVNDYDHIYLGGVSLRQLEEDYKVDKADLAIYLPSETSNLEKNHIQVRYLGYYEKWH
;
A
#
# COMPACT_ATOMS: atom_id res chain seq x y z
N MET A 1 24.91 28.76 1.28
CA MET A 1 24.34 27.56 0.60
C MET A 1 24.08 27.94 -0.86
N GLU A 2 24.76 27.34 -1.80
CA GLU A 2 24.44 27.54 -3.22
C GLU A 2 23.04 26.97 -3.48
N LYS A 3 22.20 27.78 -4.12
CA LYS A 3 20.84 27.35 -4.52
C LYS A 3 21.00 26.18 -5.49
N ASN A 4 20.29 25.05 -5.22
CA ASN A 4 20.26 23.92 -6.14
C ASN A 4 19.80 24.41 -7.53
N PRO A 5 20.60 24.27 -8.59
CA PRO A 5 20.26 24.81 -9.91
C PRO A 5 19.00 24.16 -10.55
N ARG A 6 18.50 23.06 -9.95
CA ARG A 6 17.24 22.44 -10.36
C ARG A 6 16.02 22.97 -9.59
N TYR A 7 16.22 23.85 -8.61
CA TYR A 7 15.12 24.47 -7.87
C TYR A 7 14.65 25.71 -8.65
N VAL A 8 13.50 25.56 -9.27
CA VAL A 8 12.81 26.70 -9.90
C VAL A 8 11.91 27.31 -8.84
N GLU A 9 12.13 28.58 -8.54
CA GLU A 9 11.24 29.34 -7.66
C GLU A 9 9.92 29.55 -8.39
N ILE A 10 8.84 28.95 -7.87
CA ILE A 10 7.50 29.03 -8.47
C ILE A 10 6.82 30.26 -7.91
N ASP A 11 6.43 31.17 -8.78
CA ASP A 11 5.53 32.28 -8.43
C ASP A 11 4.10 31.72 -8.28
N TYR A 12 3.74 31.37 -7.06
CA TYR A 12 2.41 30.81 -6.76
C TYR A 12 1.27 31.79 -7.03
N ALA A 13 1.50 33.10 -6.91
CA ALA A 13 0.48 34.12 -7.22
C ALA A 13 0.06 34.08 -8.71
N LYS A 14 0.98 33.65 -9.58
CA LYS A 14 0.68 33.50 -11.01
C LYS A 14 -0.19 32.27 -11.32
N TYR A 15 -0.13 31.22 -10.48
CA TYR A 15 -0.80 29.94 -10.71
C TYR A 15 -1.97 29.69 -9.76
N ALA A 16 -2.14 30.52 -8.74
CA ALA A 16 -3.25 30.48 -7.80
C ALA A 16 -4.05 31.79 -7.88
N PRO A 17 -4.81 32.03 -8.97
CA PRO A 17 -5.67 33.19 -9.05
C PRO A 17 -6.70 33.15 -7.92
N ASP A 18 -7.06 34.31 -7.38
CA ASP A 18 -8.18 34.45 -6.45
C ASP A 18 -9.47 34.03 -7.18
N ILE A 19 -9.86 32.77 -6.96
CA ILE A 19 -11.11 32.24 -7.48
C ILE A 19 -12.18 32.49 -6.40
N PRO A 20 -13.29 33.16 -6.72
CA PRO A 20 -14.40 33.30 -5.79
C PRO A 20 -14.88 31.93 -5.29
N GLU A 21 -15.29 31.87 -4.02
CA GLU A 21 -15.68 30.64 -3.34
C GLU A 21 -16.81 29.88 -4.06
N ASP A 22 -17.73 30.57 -4.67
CA ASP A 22 -18.84 30.03 -5.48
C ASP A 22 -18.37 29.41 -6.81
N GLN A 23 -17.18 29.78 -7.28
CA GLN A 23 -16.56 29.26 -8.50
C GLN A 23 -15.57 28.14 -8.25
N LEU A 24 -15.34 27.77 -7.00
CA LEU A 24 -14.46 26.61 -6.69
C LEU A 24 -15.05 25.33 -7.27
N GLU A 25 -14.21 24.59 -7.99
CA GLU A 25 -14.54 23.27 -8.50
C GLU A 25 -13.94 22.20 -7.59
N ALA A 26 -14.67 21.09 -7.44
CA ALA A 26 -14.18 19.90 -6.73
C ALA A 26 -14.35 18.66 -7.60
N TYR A 27 -13.28 17.92 -7.75
CA TYR A 27 -13.25 16.70 -8.55
C TYR A 27 -13.23 15.45 -7.66
N TYR A 28 -13.72 14.35 -8.17
CA TYR A 28 -13.69 13.03 -7.51
C TYR A 28 -14.36 12.98 -6.13
N GLY A 29 -15.29 13.89 -5.84
CA GLY A 29 -15.96 13.98 -4.54
C GLY A 29 -15.14 14.62 -3.43
N LEU A 30 -14.02 15.25 -3.75
CA LEU A 30 -13.22 15.98 -2.77
C LEU A 30 -14.02 17.20 -2.23
N PRO A 31 -13.87 17.54 -0.94
CA PRO A 31 -14.48 18.74 -0.37
C PRO A 31 -14.02 20.02 -1.08
N LYS A 32 -14.96 20.95 -1.36
CA LYS A 32 -14.63 22.26 -1.97
C LYS A 32 -13.75 23.12 -1.05
N HIS A 33 -14.03 23.09 0.24
CA HIS A 33 -13.30 23.86 1.24
C HIS A 33 -12.24 23.02 1.89
N VAL A 34 -10.99 23.48 1.82
CA VAL A 34 -9.86 22.81 2.46
C VAL A 34 -9.89 23.10 3.96
N GLN A 35 -9.91 22.06 4.77
CA GLN A 35 -9.80 22.13 6.21
C GLN A 35 -8.61 21.30 6.68
N PHE A 36 -7.88 21.81 7.65
CA PHE A 36 -6.77 21.11 8.29
C PHE A 36 -7.15 20.68 9.70
N CYS A 37 -6.61 19.57 10.13
CA CYS A 37 -6.75 19.12 11.49
C CYS A 37 -6.05 20.08 12.45
N ASN A 38 -6.67 20.35 13.62
CA ASN A 38 -6.11 21.22 14.65
C ASN A 38 -4.93 20.58 15.42
N GLU A 39 -4.78 19.26 15.36
CA GLU A 39 -3.74 18.53 16.10
C GLU A 39 -2.59 18.04 15.21
N CYS A 40 -2.88 17.71 13.96
CA CYS A 40 -1.87 17.25 13.01
C CYS A 40 -1.97 18.05 11.70
N VAL A 41 -1.10 17.73 10.73
CA VAL A 41 -1.05 18.45 9.43
C VAL A 41 -1.99 17.90 8.36
N MET A 42 -2.82 16.90 8.71
CA MET A 42 -3.75 16.30 7.77
C MET A 42 -4.87 17.24 7.35
N SER A 43 -5.29 17.12 6.10
CA SER A 43 -6.43 17.89 5.56
C SER A 43 -7.55 16.95 5.10
N ASN A 44 -8.75 17.50 4.99
CA ASN A 44 -9.91 16.82 4.42
C ASN A 44 -9.77 16.53 2.91
N GLN A 45 -8.67 16.96 2.27
CA GLN A 45 -8.37 16.64 0.87
C GLN A 45 -7.67 15.29 0.71
N LYS A 46 -7.18 14.67 1.80
CA LYS A 46 -6.52 13.38 1.72
C LYS A 46 -7.55 12.28 1.46
N PRO A 47 -7.46 11.55 0.31
CA PRO A 47 -8.31 10.40 0.07
C PRO A 47 -7.98 9.26 1.03
N ASN A 48 -9.01 8.52 1.44
CA ASN A 48 -8.84 7.26 2.16
C ASN A 48 -8.33 6.16 1.20
N SER A 49 -7.73 5.11 1.75
CA SER A 49 -7.41 3.91 0.99
C SER A 49 -8.68 3.28 0.42
N CYS A 50 -8.55 2.66 -0.74
CA CYS A 50 -9.65 2.10 -1.48
C CYS A 50 -9.19 0.85 -2.23
N TYR A 51 -10.13 0.12 -2.78
CA TYR A 51 -9.87 -1.01 -3.66
C TYR A 51 -9.46 -0.47 -5.03
N GLU A 52 -8.17 -0.36 -5.26
CA GLU A 52 -7.59 0.35 -6.41
C GLU A 52 -8.07 -0.18 -7.76
N PHE A 53 -8.36 -1.48 -7.85
CA PHE A 53 -8.84 -2.11 -9.08
C PHE A 53 -10.34 -1.87 -9.38
N GLU A 54 -11.08 -1.23 -8.48
CA GLU A 54 -12.48 -0.83 -8.69
C GLU A 54 -12.61 0.62 -9.16
N HIS A 55 -11.49 1.35 -9.22
CA HIS A 55 -11.50 2.77 -9.57
C HIS A 55 -11.76 3.01 -11.05
N THR A 56 -12.79 3.80 -11.32
CA THR A 56 -13.15 4.33 -12.64
C THR A 56 -13.13 5.86 -12.62
N ILE A 57 -13.24 6.47 -13.80
CA ILE A 57 -13.40 7.94 -13.93
C ILE A 57 -14.63 8.50 -13.17
N LYS A 58 -15.61 7.64 -12.84
CA LYS A 58 -16.83 8.01 -12.11
C LYS A 58 -16.72 7.78 -10.60
N SER A 59 -15.62 7.22 -10.12
CA SER A 59 -15.45 6.90 -8.71
C SER A 59 -15.36 8.18 -7.88
N ILE A 60 -16.15 8.23 -6.80
CA ILE A 60 -16.09 9.27 -5.79
C ILE A 60 -15.17 8.80 -4.67
N LYS A 61 -14.15 9.59 -4.36
CA LYS A 61 -13.20 9.27 -3.30
C LYS A 61 -13.75 9.71 -1.94
N LYS A 62 -13.79 8.80 -0.99
CA LYS A 62 -13.96 9.17 0.42
C LYS A 62 -12.68 9.82 0.91
N THR A 63 -12.81 10.85 1.73
CA THR A 63 -11.67 11.59 2.27
C THR A 63 -11.67 11.53 3.78
N MET A 64 -10.56 11.95 4.38
CA MET A 64 -10.42 12.11 5.81
C MET A 64 -11.49 13.05 6.36
N VAL A 65 -12.14 12.66 7.43
CA VAL A 65 -13.16 13.45 8.11
C VAL A 65 -12.51 14.31 9.18
N ILE A 66 -12.82 15.60 9.18
CA ILE A 66 -12.52 16.52 10.28
C ILE A 66 -13.78 16.60 11.14
N GLN A 67 -13.70 16.27 12.41
CA GLN A 67 -14.80 16.27 13.36
C GLN A 67 -15.18 17.71 13.76
N GLU A 68 -16.28 17.88 14.49
CA GLU A 68 -16.76 19.22 14.93
C GLU A 68 -15.76 19.96 15.82
N ASP A 69 -14.92 19.24 16.56
CA ASP A 69 -13.83 19.78 17.37
C ASP A 69 -12.59 20.20 16.54
N GLY A 70 -12.63 19.99 15.24
CA GLY A 70 -11.53 20.27 14.32
C GLY A 70 -10.43 19.21 14.29
N VAL A 71 -10.63 18.06 14.92
CA VAL A 71 -9.67 16.94 14.93
C VAL A 71 -10.03 15.91 13.86
N CYS A 72 -9.02 15.38 13.16
CA CYS A 72 -9.27 14.37 12.14
C CYS A 72 -9.44 12.97 12.75
N ASP A 73 -10.07 12.08 12.00
CA ASP A 73 -10.34 10.68 12.39
C ASP A 73 -9.08 9.80 12.54
N ALA A 74 -7.90 10.28 12.15
CA ALA A 74 -6.62 9.60 12.39
C ALA A 74 -5.97 9.91 13.75
N CYS A 75 -6.30 11.05 14.38
CA CYS A 75 -5.69 11.44 15.66
C CYS A 75 -6.11 10.54 16.83
N PRO A 76 -7.39 10.20 17.05
CA PRO A 76 -7.79 9.33 18.15
C PRO A 76 -7.11 7.95 18.16
N PRO A 77 -6.99 7.20 17.04
CA PRO A 77 -6.20 5.96 17.00
C PRO A 77 -4.73 6.17 17.38
N CYS A 78 -4.13 7.27 16.94
CA CYS A 78 -2.75 7.62 17.26
C CYS A 78 -2.58 7.87 18.78
N HIS A 79 -3.50 8.60 19.40
CA HIS A 79 -3.51 8.82 20.84
C HIS A 79 -3.70 7.53 21.63
N ASN A 80 -4.61 6.64 21.21
CA ASN A 80 -4.82 5.34 21.85
C ASN A 80 -3.54 4.50 21.82
N LYS A 81 -2.82 4.54 20.71
CA LYS A 81 -1.52 3.86 20.53
C LYS A 81 -0.45 4.42 21.46
N ALA A 82 -0.42 5.75 21.66
CA ALA A 82 0.54 6.43 22.53
C ALA A 82 0.22 6.29 24.02
N ASN A 83 -1.06 6.33 24.41
CA ASN A 83 -1.53 6.45 25.79
C ASN A 83 -1.71 5.11 26.54
N GLY A 84 -1.19 4.01 26.03
CA GLY A 84 -1.18 2.73 26.74
C GLY A 84 -2.51 1.96 26.74
N HIS A 85 -3.45 2.30 25.87
CA HIS A 85 -4.71 1.56 25.71
C HIS A 85 -4.54 0.21 24.99
N ILE A 86 -3.34 -0.03 24.42
CA ILE A 86 -3.01 -1.28 23.76
C ILE A 86 -2.06 -2.08 24.65
N ASP A 87 -2.41 -3.31 24.95
CA ASP A 87 -1.53 -4.26 25.62
C ASP A 87 -0.50 -4.83 24.64
N TRP A 88 0.61 -4.12 24.51
CA TRP A 88 1.70 -4.49 23.61
C TRP A 88 2.38 -5.80 24.01
N ALA A 89 2.40 -6.14 25.31
CA ALA A 89 2.98 -7.39 25.79
C ALA A 89 2.12 -8.59 25.36
N LEU A 90 0.80 -8.45 25.42
CA LEU A 90 -0.12 -9.46 24.91
C LEU A 90 0.04 -9.62 23.40
N ARG A 91 0.08 -8.53 22.63
CA ARG A 91 0.26 -8.58 21.16
C ARG A 91 1.61 -9.16 20.75
N GLU A 92 2.68 -8.86 21.47
CA GLU A 92 3.99 -9.49 21.23
C GLU A 92 3.94 -11.00 21.50
N LYS A 93 3.24 -11.43 22.55
CA LYS A 93 3.03 -12.85 22.85
C LYS A 93 2.27 -13.55 21.72
N GLU A 94 1.18 -12.96 21.24
CA GLU A 94 0.41 -13.47 20.10
C GLU A 94 1.29 -13.64 18.84
N LEU A 95 2.17 -12.67 18.55
CA LEU A 95 3.10 -12.76 17.43
C LEU A 95 4.12 -13.90 17.63
N ARG A 96 4.64 -14.11 18.85
CA ARG A 96 5.54 -15.23 19.14
C ARG A 96 4.87 -16.58 18.91
N GLU A 97 3.66 -16.75 19.43
CA GLU A 97 2.88 -17.96 19.28
C GLU A 97 2.60 -18.25 17.79
N LEU A 98 2.22 -17.22 17.03
CA LEU A 98 2.04 -17.32 15.58
C LEU A 98 3.33 -17.70 14.86
N CYS A 99 4.46 -17.06 15.18
CA CYS A 99 5.75 -17.40 14.59
C CYS A 99 6.19 -18.82 14.93
N ASP A 100 5.97 -19.27 16.17
CA ASP A 100 6.32 -20.62 16.61
C ASP A 100 5.48 -21.69 15.91
N GLU A 101 4.19 -21.42 15.64
CA GLU A 101 3.30 -22.30 14.88
C GLU A 101 3.76 -22.49 13.42
N TYR A 102 4.22 -21.41 12.78
CA TYR A 102 4.56 -21.43 11.34
C TYR A 102 6.03 -21.64 11.03
N ARG A 103 6.91 -21.70 12.04
CA ARG A 103 8.35 -21.94 11.84
C ARG A 103 8.61 -23.40 11.45
N LYS A 104 9.09 -23.61 10.23
CA LYS A 104 9.26 -24.96 9.65
C LYS A 104 10.55 -25.64 10.05
N ASN A 105 11.65 -24.93 10.26
CA ASN A 105 12.98 -25.46 10.60
C ASN A 105 13.55 -26.49 9.60
N ASP A 106 13.07 -26.51 8.38
CA ASP A 106 13.48 -27.43 7.31
C ASP A 106 14.27 -26.74 6.18
N GLY A 107 14.58 -25.45 6.38
CA GLY A 107 15.28 -24.62 5.40
C GLY A 107 14.34 -23.92 4.39
N SER A 108 13.06 -24.22 4.40
CA SER A 108 12.08 -23.48 3.59
C SER A 108 11.70 -22.15 4.24
N TYR A 109 11.05 -21.27 3.46
CA TYR A 109 10.60 -19.99 3.98
C TYR A 109 9.34 -20.14 4.84
N ASP A 110 9.34 -19.46 6.00
CA ASP A 110 8.23 -19.48 6.96
C ASP A 110 7.21 -18.38 6.68
N CYS A 111 7.68 -17.24 6.23
CA CYS A 111 6.86 -16.07 5.93
C CYS A 111 7.40 -15.28 4.74
N LEU A 112 6.59 -14.36 4.22
CA LEU A 112 6.92 -13.48 3.12
C LEU A 112 6.75 -12.02 3.55
N VAL A 113 7.72 -11.16 3.21
CA VAL A 113 7.69 -9.73 3.51
C VAL A 113 7.83 -8.93 2.21
N PRO A 114 6.77 -8.22 1.77
CA PRO A 114 6.88 -7.30 0.65
C PRO A 114 7.59 -6.02 1.05
N GLY A 115 8.43 -5.49 0.18
CA GLY A 115 9.10 -4.22 0.42
C GLY A 115 10.09 -3.86 -0.67
N SER A 116 10.81 -2.77 -0.46
CA SER A 116 11.79 -2.23 -1.41
C SER A 116 13.07 -1.70 -0.73
N GLY A 117 13.33 -2.12 0.51
CA GLY A 117 14.40 -1.57 1.34
C GLY A 117 14.03 -0.27 2.06
N GLY A 118 12.78 0.18 1.98
CA GLY A 118 12.27 1.26 2.83
C GLY A 118 12.27 0.86 4.30
N LYS A 119 12.35 1.83 5.21
CA LYS A 119 12.53 1.61 6.65
C LYS A 119 11.55 0.60 7.25
N ASP A 120 10.27 0.66 6.85
CA ASP A 120 9.20 -0.13 7.45
C ASP A 120 9.28 -1.60 7.04
N SER A 121 9.44 -1.89 5.77
CA SER A 121 9.63 -3.26 5.27
C SER A 121 10.96 -3.87 5.73
N PHE A 122 12.02 -3.05 5.79
CA PHE A 122 13.32 -3.48 6.28
C PHE A 122 13.23 -3.89 7.76
N TYR A 123 12.60 -3.06 8.57
CA TYR A 123 12.39 -3.33 10.00
C TYR A 123 11.52 -4.57 10.21
N ALA A 124 10.43 -4.71 9.44
CA ALA A 124 9.58 -5.90 9.50
C ALA A 124 10.34 -7.20 9.22
N ALA A 125 11.09 -7.26 8.11
CA ALA A 125 11.89 -8.42 7.76
C ALA A 125 12.98 -8.71 8.81
N HIS A 126 13.62 -7.65 9.32
CA HIS A 126 14.66 -7.75 10.35
C HIS A 126 14.11 -8.33 11.66
N LEU A 127 12.97 -7.82 12.16
CA LEU A 127 12.35 -8.35 13.38
C LEU A 127 11.96 -9.82 13.23
N LEU A 128 11.26 -10.17 12.14
CA LEU A 128 10.85 -11.55 11.90
C LEU A 128 12.03 -12.51 11.87
N LYS A 129 13.14 -12.12 11.24
CA LYS A 129 14.34 -12.96 11.19
C LYS A 129 15.10 -13.00 12.49
N TYR A 130 15.46 -11.86 13.04
CA TYR A 130 16.47 -11.79 14.12
C TYR A 130 15.87 -11.78 15.53
N LYS A 131 14.62 -11.32 15.71
CA LYS A 131 13.93 -11.35 17.00
C LYS A 131 13.05 -12.60 17.14
N TYR A 132 12.34 -12.99 16.07
CA TYR A 132 11.39 -14.09 16.11
C TYR A 132 11.91 -15.39 15.48
N GLY A 133 13.11 -15.39 14.91
CA GLY A 133 13.77 -16.58 14.37
C GLY A 133 13.07 -17.20 13.15
N MET A 134 12.33 -16.38 12.40
CA MET A 134 11.69 -16.80 11.16
C MET A 134 12.68 -16.79 9.99
N HIS A 135 12.35 -17.54 8.92
CA HIS A 135 13.07 -17.50 7.66
C HIS A 135 12.22 -16.77 6.59
N PRO A 136 12.29 -15.41 6.51
CA PRO A 136 11.47 -14.64 5.60
C PRO A 136 12.02 -14.65 4.17
N LEU A 137 11.15 -14.88 3.19
CA LEU A 137 11.37 -14.49 1.80
C LEU A 137 10.93 -13.04 1.63
N THR A 138 11.76 -12.21 0.99
CA THR A 138 11.36 -10.85 0.64
C THR A 138 10.98 -10.74 -0.83
N VAL A 139 10.00 -9.90 -1.15
CA VAL A 139 9.59 -9.65 -2.53
C VAL A 139 9.46 -8.14 -2.78
N THR A 140 9.93 -7.71 -3.93
CA THR A 140 9.91 -6.30 -4.31
C THR A 140 9.18 -6.11 -5.63
N TRP A 141 8.16 -5.25 -5.64
CA TRP A 141 7.65 -4.68 -6.87
C TRP A 141 8.53 -3.49 -7.25
N ALA A 142 9.16 -3.53 -8.42
CA ALA A 142 10.07 -2.50 -8.86
C ALA A 142 9.37 -1.13 -8.92
N PRO A 143 9.95 -0.06 -8.37
CA PRO A 143 9.44 1.28 -8.52
C PRO A 143 9.55 1.75 -9.98
N HIS A 144 8.78 2.79 -10.33
CA HIS A 144 8.86 3.39 -11.67
C HIS A 144 10.29 3.84 -12.03
N ILE A 145 11.00 4.37 -11.05
CA ILE A 145 12.39 4.82 -11.15
C ILE A 145 13.07 4.70 -9.78
N TYR A 146 14.29 4.22 -9.76
CA TYR A 146 15.12 4.25 -8.56
C TYR A 146 15.81 5.61 -8.42
N THR A 147 15.67 6.23 -7.25
CA THR A 147 16.59 7.27 -6.84
C THR A 147 17.92 6.63 -6.41
N PRO A 148 19.07 7.36 -6.38
CA PRO A 148 20.30 6.81 -5.84
C PRO A 148 20.13 6.22 -4.44
N TRP A 149 19.47 6.93 -3.53
CA TRP A 149 19.18 6.46 -2.17
C TRP A 149 18.24 5.24 -2.13
N GLY A 150 17.22 5.22 -3.00
CA GLY A 150 16.32 4.07 -3.11
C GLY A 150 17.06 2.81 -3.57
N TRP A 151 18.02 2.96 -4.47
CA TRP A 151 18.86 1.85 -4.93
C TRP A 151 19.82 1.37 -3.84
N GLU A 152 20.48 2.27 -3.11
CA GLU A 152 21.34 1.93 -1.98
C GLU A 152 20.57 1.21 -0.88
N ASN A 153 19.37 1.67 -0.54
CA ASN A 153 18.51 1.02 0.44
C ASN A 153 18.10 -0.39 -0.01
N MET A 154 17.78 -0.58 -1.29
CA MET A 154 17.46 -1.89 -1.85
C MET A 154 18.67 -2.84 -1.75
N GLN A 155 19.87 -2.36 -2.10
CA GLN A 155 21.10 -3.15 -1.96
C GLN A 155 21.39 -3.48 -0.49
N ALA A 156 21.24 -2.51 0.42
CA ALA A 156 21.42 -2.74 1.85
C ALA A 156 20.47 -3.81 2.38
N TRP A 157 19.21 -3.82 1.92
CA TRP A 157 18.22 -4.82 2.32
C TRP A 157 18.63 -6.23 1.88
N ILE A 158 19.03 -6.39 0.62
CA ILE A 158 19.54 -7.67 0.10
C ILE A 158 20.76 -8.13 0.91
N HIS A 159 21.72 -7.23 1.11
CA HIS A 159 22.96 -7.54 1.84
C HIS A 159 22.78 -7.73 3.36
N ALA A 160 21.63 -7.35 3.91
CA ALA A 160 21.29 -7.62 5.32
C ALA A 160 20.90 -9.08 5.59
N GLY A 161 21.02 -9.96 4.60
CA GLY A 161 20.82 -11.40 4.75
C GLY A 161 19.42 -11.87 4.40
N PHE A 162 18.77 -11.25 3.42
CA PHE A 162 17.47 -11.65 2.89
C PHE A 162 17.56 -12.10 1.44
N ASP A 163 16.94 -13.23 1.13
CA ASP A 163 16.64 -13.56 -0.25
C ASP A 163 15.53 -12.64 -0.76
N ASN A 164 15.66 -12.16 -1.99
CA ASN A 164 14.72 -11.22 -2.58
C ASN A 164 14.32 -11.60 -4.01
N TYR A 165 13.04 -11.58 -4.29
CA TYR A 165 12.52 -11.64 -5.66
C TYR A 165 12.09 -10.24 -6.10
N LEU A 166 12.84 -9.67 -7.03
CA LEU A 166 12.51 -8.39 -7.68
C LEU A 166 11.62 -8.66 -8.89
N CYS A 167 10.39 -8.18 -8.83
CA CYS A 167 9.43 -8.21 -9.92
C CYS A 167 9.44 -6.88 -10.67
N THR A 168 9.85 -6.91 -11.93
CA THR A 168 9.80 -5.76 -12.83
C THR A 168 8.68 -5.99 -13.85
N PRO A 169 7.62 -5.19 -13.86
CA PRO A 169 6.54 -5.34 -14.83
C PRO A 169 7.01 -5.00 -16.25
N ASN A 170 6.27 -5.47 -17.26
CA ASN A 170 6.50 -5.04 -18.65
C ASN A 170 6.41 -3.52 -18.76
N GLY A 171 7.52 -2.87 -19.10
CA GLY A 171 7.63 -1.41 -19.10
C GLY A 171 6.71 -0.72 -20.13
N MET A 172 6.30 -1.38 -21.19
CA MET A 172 5.34 -0.82 -22.16
C MET A 172 3.94 -0.79 -21.55
N THR A 173 3.49 -1.91 -20.99
CA THR A 173 2.20 -2.05 -20.31
C THR A 173 2.14 -1.13 -19.10
N HIS A 174 3.22 -1.08 -18.30
CA HIS A 174 3.25 -0.24 -17.11
C HIS A 174 3.15 1.26 -17.43
N ARG A 175 3.84 1.74 -18.49
CA ARG A 175 3.71 3.13 -18.95
C ARG A 175 2.31 3.44 -19.48
N LEU A 176 1.70 2.52 -20.22
CA LEU A 176 0.33 2.70 -20.69
C LEU A 176 -0.65 2.83 -19.52
N LEU A 177 -0.61 1.89 -18.58
CA LEU A 177 -1.48 1.92 -17.39
C LEU A 177 -1.25 3.19 -16.55
N THR A 178 0.01 3.62 -16.39
CA THR A 178 0.35 4.88 -15.69
C THR A 178 -0.25 6.10 -16.39
N ARG A 179 -0.18 6.15 -17.73
CA ARG A 179 -0.79 7.22 -18.50
C ARG A 179 -2.30 7.23 -18.32
N LEU A 180 -2.95 6.08 -18.49
CA LEU A 180 -4.40 5.95 -18.33
C LEU A 180 -4.85 6.30 -16.90
N ALA A 181 -4.11 5.89 -15.89
CA ALA A 181 -4.38 6.22 -14.50
C ALA A 181 -4.23 7.74 -14.23
N THR A 182 -3.30 8.39 -14.92
CA THR A 182 -3.14 9.85 -14.84
C THR A 182 -4.32 10.57 -15.51
N GLU A 183 -4.66 10.16 -16.73
CA GLU A 183 -5.71 10.78 -17.54
C GLU A 183 -7.12 10.57 -16.95
N ASN A 184 -7.41 9.35 -16.47
CA ASN A 184 -8.75 8.98 -16.01
C ASN A 184 -8.97 9.18 -14.51
N LEU A 185 -7.95 9.03 -13.69
CA LEU A 185 -8.07 8.98 -12.22
C LEU A 185 -7.30 10.10 -11.52
N PHE A 186 -6.48 10.86 -12.25
CA PHE A 186 -5.49 11.78 -11.68
C PHE A 186 -4.63 11.09 -10.60
N HIS A 187 -4.27 9.82 -10.86
CA HIS A 187 -3.60 8.93 -9.92
C HIS A 187 -2.50 8.10 -10.59
N PRO A 188 -1.35 8.69 -10.96
CA PRO A 188 -0.28 7.99 -11.70
C PRO A 188 0.32 6.77 -10.98
N PHE A 189 0.17 6.70 -9.66
CA PHE A 189 0.67 5.58 -8.88
C PHE A 189 -0.27 4.37 -8.81
N GLN A 190 -1.48 4.42 -9.34
CA GLN A 190 -2.44 3.32 -9.23
C GLN A 190 -1.87 1.99 -9.75
N PRO A 191 -1.22 1.88 -10.92
CA PRO A 191 -0.66 0.60 -11.37
C PRO A 191 0.48 0.08 -10.48
N PHE A 192 1.27 1.00 -9.91
CA PHE A 192 2.32 0.65 -8.96
C PHE A 192 1.72 0.10 -7.65
N ILE A 193 0.69 0.74 -7.11
CA ILE A 193 -0.01 0.31 -5.89
C ILE A 193 -0.67 -1.06 -6.11
N LEU A 194 -1.31 -1.28 -7.26
CA LEU A 194 -1.86 -2.58 -7.63
C LEU A 194 -0.77 -3.65 -7.59
N GLY A 195 0.36 -3.42 -8.25
CA GLY A 195 1.48 -4.35 -8.22
C GLY A 195 1.99 -4.65 -6.81
N GLN A 196 2.15 -3.63 -5.99
CA GLN A 196 2.57 -3.79 -4.59
C GLN A 196 1.58 -4.63 -3.76
N LYS A 197 0.28 -4.40 -3.96
CA LYS A 197 -0.77 -5.11 -3.20
C LYS A 197 -0.93 -6.56 -3.65
N GLN A 198 -0.73 -6.83 -4.95
CA GLN A 198 -1.00 -8.14 -5.55
C GLN A 198 0.20 -9.09 -5.53
N LEU A 199 1.43 -8.56 -5.56
CA LEU A 199 2.63 -9.40 -5.70
C LEU A 199 2.80 -10.36 -4.52
N ALA A 200 2.71 -9.86 -3.29
CA ALA A 200 3.03 -10.65 -2.11
C ALA A 200 2.10 -11.87 -1.92
N PRO A 201 0.75 -11.74 -1.96
CA PRO A 201 -0.14 -12.89 -1.87
C PRO A 201 0.06 -13.91 -2.99
N LYS A 202 0.33 -13.45 -4.22
CA LYS A 202 0.62 -14.35 -5.36
C LYS A 202 1.91 -15.14 -5.17
N MET A 203 2.95 -14.48 -4.73
CA MET A 203 4.24 -15.15 -4.46
C MET A 203 4.13 -16.11 -3.27
N ALA A 204 3.38 -15.73 -2.24
CA ALA A 204 3.08 -16.58 -1.11
C ALA A 204 2.40 -17.89 -1.55
N ALA A 205 1.34 -17.79 -2.35
CA ALA A 205 0.67 -18.96 -2.91
C ALA A 205 1.60 -19.79 -3.81
N LYS A 206 2.42 -19.13 -4.64
CA LYS A 206 3.37 -19.81 -5.54
C LYS A 206 4.45 -20.60 -4.79
N PHE A 207 4.95 -20.08 -3.67
CA PHE A 207 6.00 -20.71 -2.87
C PHE A 207 5.48 -21.56 -1.72
N GLY A 208 4.16 -21.66 -1.52
CA GLY A 208 3.56 -22.37 -0.40
C GLY A 208 3.92 -21.77 0.96
N ILE A 209 3.99 -20.43 1.03
CA ILE A 209 4.29 -19.67 2.24
C ILE A 209 2.98 -19.12 2.78
N PRO A 210 2.44 -19.61 3.90
CA PRO A 210 1.10 -19.24 4.37
C PRO A 210 1.02 -17.84 4.96
N LEU A 211 2.12 -17.28 5.48
CA LEU A 211 2.14 -15.99 6.16
C LEU A 211 2.77 -14.89 5.29
N VAL A 212 2.05 -13.77 5.15
CA VAL A 212 2.56 -12.53 4.56
C VAL A 212 2.49 -11.43 5.60
N PHE A 213 3.60 -10.72 5.84
CA PHE A 213 3.65 -9.60 6.78
C PHE A 213 3.97 -8.30 6.05
N TYR A 214 3.01 -7.35 6.08
CA TYR A 214 3.29 -5.95 5.79
C TYR A 214 3.77 -5.25 7.06
N GLY A 215 4.61 -4.23 6.92
CA GLY A 215 5.11 -3.49 8.08
C GLY A 215 4.02 -2.65 8.73
N GLU A 216 3.52 -1.68 8.01
CA GLU A 216 2.53 -0.72 8.47
C GLU A 216 1.09 -1.24 8.33
N ASN A 217 0.22 -0.81 9.24
CA ASN A 217 -1.22 -0.99 9.08
C ASN A 217 -1.78 0.17 8.23
N GLU A 218 -2.49 -0.13 7.15
CA GLU A 218 -3.12 0.89 6.28
C GLU A 218 -4.11 1.78 7.05
N ALA A 219 -4.70 1.27 8.12
CA ALA A 219 -5.61 2.02 8.97
C ALA A 219 -4.94 3.16 9.76
N GLU A 220 -3.62 3.16 9.90
CA GLU A 220 -2.88 4.21 10.60
C GLU A 220 -2.92 5.58 9.88
N PHE A 221 -3.33 5.59 8.63
CA PHE A 221 -3.33 6.79 7.78
C PHE A 221 -4.72 7.36 7.49
N GLY A 222 -5.70 7.16 8.40
CA GLY A 222 -7.04 7.73 8.26
C GLY A 222 -8.01 6.87 7.48
N ASN A 223 -7.82 5.57 7.54
CA ASN A 223 -8.82 4.58 7.12
C ASN A 223 -9.81 4.29 8.27
N PRO A 224 -10.95 3.65 8.01
CA PRO A 224 -11.94 3.35 9.03
C PRO A 224 -11.34 2.68 10.27
N ILE A 225 -11.70 3.16 11.46
CA ILE A 225 -11.15 2.73 12.77
C ILE A 225 -11.30 1.21 12.98
N ALA A 226 -12.32 0.58 12.39
CA ALA A 226 -12.54 -0.86 12.48
C ALA A 226 -11.32 -1.68 12.00
N ASP A 227 -10.62 -1.21 10.98
CA ASP A 227 -9.47 -1.91 10.40
C ASP A 227 -8.24 -1.87 11.33
N ASN A 228 -8.16 -0.91 12.25
CA ASN A 228 -7.07 -0.80 13.23
C ASN A 228 -7.08 -1.90 14.31
N ASN A 229 -8.21 -2.60 14.49
CA ASN A 229 -8.36 -3.63 15.50
C ASN A 229 -8.10 -5.05 14.97
N SER A 230 -7.74 -5.19 13.71
CA SER A 230 -7.42 -6.48 13.09
C SER A 230 -5.94 -6.57 12.73
N ALA A 231 -5.33 -7.71 13.05
CA ALA A 231 -4.01 -8.06 12.54
C ALA A 231 -4.07 -8.48 11.06
N LEU A 232 -5.24 -8.95 10.60
CA LEU A 232 -5.46 -9.40 9.23
C LEU A 232 -5.79 -8.21 8.33
N ARG A 233 -5.21 -8.21 7.15
CA ARG A 233 -5.57 -7.30 6.08
C ARG A 233 -6.87 -7.76 5.43
N ASP A 234 -7.76 -6.81 5.14
CA ASP A 234 -8.98 -7.08 4.38
C ASP A 234 -8.63 -7.66 2.99
N GLU A 235 -9.19 -8.83 2.69
CA GLU A 235 -8.91 -9.57 1.45
C GLU A 235 -9.32 -8.82 0.19
N HIS A 236 -10.31 -7.93 0.26
CA HIS A 236 -10.73 -7.10 -0.87
C HIS A 236 -9.61 -6.20 -1.42
N PHE A 237 -8.55 -5.93 -0.65
CA PHE A 237 -7.40 -5.20 -1.17
C PHE A 237 -6.54 -6.01 -2.14
N PHE A 238 -6.62 -7.34 -2.14
CA PHE A 238 -5.71 -8.22 -2.90
C PHE A 238 -6.34 -9.49 -3.47
N ALA A 239 -7.63 -9.75 -3.21
CA ALA A 239 -8.36 -10.91 -3.71
C ALA A 239 -9.73 -10.53 -4.26
N VAL A 240 -10.22 -11.31 -5.22
CA VAL A 240 -11.54 -11.18 -5.85
C VAL A 240 -12.14 -12.55 -6.14
N ASN A 241 -13.46 -12.63 -6.25
CA ASN A 241 -14.16 -13.84 -6.66
C ASN A 241 -14.29 -13.94 -8.20
N ASP A 242 -14.35 -12.79 -8.87
CA ASP A 242 -14.39 -12.68 -10.34
C ASP A 242 -13.62 -11.44 -10.81
N TYR A 243 -13.41 -11.34 -12.14
CA TYR A 243 -12.66 -10.25 -12.75
C TYR A 243 -13.52 -9.24 -13.52
N ASP A 244 -14.84 -9.35 -13.46
CA ASP A 244 -15.76 -8.55 -14.29
C ASP A 244 -15.73 -7.05 -13.94
N HIS A 245 -15.39 -6.74 -12.70
CA HIS A 245 -15.34 -5.37 -12.16
C HIS A 245 -13.91 -4.85 -11.92
N ILE A 246 -12.93 -5.40 -12.64
CA ILE A 246 -11.54 -4.97 -12.52
C ILE A 246 -11.24 -3.87 -13.53
N TYR A 247 -10.67 -2.77 -13.01
CA TYR A 247 -10.23 -1.62 -13.79
C TYR A 247 -8.75 -1.33 -13.51
N LEU A 248 -7.97 -1.18 -14.56
CA LEU A 248 -6.57 -0.78 -14.49
C LEU A 248 -6.42 0.56 -15.22
N GLY A 249 -5.94 1.58 -14.53
CA GLY A 249 -5.91 2.94 -15.08
C GLY A 249 -7.31 3.53 -15.33
N GLY A 250 -8.34 3.08 -14.59
CA GLY A 250 -9.73 3.50 -14.80
C GLY A 250 -10.42 2.86 -16.01
N VAL A 251 -9.77 1.90 -16.67
CA VAL A 251 -10.23 1.22 -17.89
C VAL A 251 -10.46 -0.25 -17.59
N SER A 252 -11.56 -0.83 -18.09
CA SER A 252 -11.86 -2.25 -17.91
C SER A 252 -10.84 -3.14 -18.62
N LEU A 253 -10.67 -4.38 -18.13
CA LEU A 253 -9.78 -5.36 -18.76
C LEU A 253 -10.13 -5.58 -20.22
N ARG A 254 -11.44 -5.69 -20.53
CA ARG A 254 -11.93 -5.85 -21.89
C ARG A 254 -11.50 -4.70 -22.81
N GLN A 255 -11.63 -3.46 -22.38
CA GLN A 255 -11.19 -2.31 -23.17
C GLN A 255 -9.67 -2.29 -23.36
N LEU A 256 -8.88 -2.70 -22.35
CA LEU A 256 -7.43 -2.82 -22.51
C LEU A 256 -7.04 -3.81 -23.58
N GLU A 257 -7.73 -4.94 -23.68
CA GLU A 257 -7.51 -5.95 -24.72
C GLU A 257 -8.01 -5.47 -26.09
N GLU A 258 -9.26 -4.97 -26.16
CA GLU A 258 -9.92 -4.65 -27.43
C GLU A 258 -9.41 -3.33 -28.05
N ASP A 259 -9.27 -2.26 -27.26
CA ASP A 259 -8.94 -0.93 -27.77
C ASP A 259 -7.43 -0.66 -27.74
N TYR A 260 -6.76 -1.05 -26.65
CA TYR A 260 -5.34 -0.79 -26.43
C TYR A 260 -4.42 -1.96 -26.86
N LYS A 261 -5.00 -3.12 -27.24
CA LYS A 261 -4.27 -4.30 -27.72
C LYS A 261 -3.25 -4.84 -26.72
N VAL A 262 -3.56 -4.74 -25.43
CA VAL A 262 -2.73 -5.29 -24.36
C VAL A 262 -3.01 -6.78 -24.20
N ASP A 263 -1.97 -7.59 -24.13
CA ASP A 263 -2.11 -9.03 -23.92
C ASP A 263 -2.56 -9.32 -22.46
N LYS A 264 -3.46 -10.29 -22.30
CA LYS A 264 -3.90 -10.77 -20.97
C LYS A 264 -2.73 -11.18 -20.09
N ALA A 265 -1.71 -11.79 -20.67
CA ALA A 265 -0.51 -12.21 -19.93
C ALA A 265 0.22 -11.02 -19.30
N ASP A 266 0.26 -9.87 -19.98
CA ASP A 266 0.87 -8.65 -19.46
C ASP A 266 0.03 -7.96 -18.37
N LEU A 267 -1.29 -8.22 -18.35
CA LEU A 267 -2.19 -7.70 -17.33
C LEU A 267 -2.22 -8.57 -16.07
N ALA A 268 -1.95 -9.87 -16.21
CA ALA A 268 -2.09 -10.86 -15.12
C ALA A 268 -1.34 -10.49 -13.84
N ILE A 269 -0.20 -9.80 -13.96
CA ILE A 269 0.63 -9.42 -12.82
C ILE A 269 -0.03 -8.34 -11.93
N TYR A 270 -0.92 -7.52 -12.51
CA TYR A 270 -1.64 -6.44 -11.81
C TYR A 270 -2.95 -6.91 -11.17
N LEU A 271 -3.47 -8.06 -11.62
CA LEU A 271 -4.77 -8.55 -11.17
C LEU A 271 -4.69 -9.06 -9.73
N PRO A 272 -5.76 -8.90 -8.93
CA PRO A 272 -5.86 -9.55 -7.64
C PRO A 272 -5.84 -11.07 -7.77
N SER A 273 -5.55 -11.76 -6.67
CA SER A 273 -5.65 -13.22 -6.62
C SER A 273 -7.10 -13.65 -6.58
N GLU A 274 -7.42 -14.85 -7.06
CA GLU A 274 -8.72 -15.47 -6.79
C GLU A 274 -8.77 -15.87 -5.31
N THR A 275 -9.85 -15.52 -4.62
CA THR A 275 -10.07 -15.85 -3.21
C THR A 275 -9.90 -17.35 -2.97
N SER A 276 -10.49 -18.18 -3.83
CA SER A 276 -10.38 -19.65 -3.77
C SER A 276 -8.93 -20.17 -3.79
N ASN A 277 -8.03 -19.48 -4.51
CA ASN A 277 -6.63 -19.86 -4.57
C ASN A 277 -5.90 -19.50 -3.26
N LEU A 278 -6.22 -18.38 -2.65
CA LEU A 278 -5.65 -17.99 -1.37
C LEU A 278 -6.12 -18.89 -0.23
N GLU A 279 -7.42 -19.21 -0.19
CA GLU A 279 -8.01 -20.15 0.76
C GLU A 279 -7.38 -21.55 0.67
N LYS A 280 -7.26 -22.09 -0.54
CA LYS A 280 -6.62 -23.39 -0.79
C LYS A 280 -5.18 -23.45 -0.27
N ASN A 281 -4.44 -22.36 -0.34
CA ASN A 281 -3.06 -22.25 0.12
C ASN A 281 -2.94 -21.71 1.55
N HIS A 282 -4.07 -21.49 2.25
CA HIS A 282 -4.12 -20.95 3.61
C HIS A 282 -3.35 -19.63 3.79
N ILE A 283 -3.39 -18.76 2.76
CA ILE A 283 -2.64 -17.51 2.78
C ILE A 283 -3.29 -16.51 3.74
N GLN A 284 -2.51 -16.02 4.68
CA GLN A 284 -2.89 -14.96 5.62
C GLN A 284 -2.00 -13.75 5.40
N VAL A 285 -2.62 -12.61 5.13
CA VAL A 285 -1.92 -11.32 5.03
C VAL A 285 -2.14 -10.53 6.30
N ARG A 286 -1.06 -10.17 6.98
CA ARG A 286 -1.07 -9.55 8.31
C ARG A 286 -0.25 -8.27 8.33
N TYR A 287 -0.57 -7.42 9.29
CA TYR A 287 0.19 -6.21 9.59
C TYR A 287 1.08 -6.43 10.81
N LEU A 288 2.40 -6.25 10.65
CA LEU A 288 3.32 -6.34 11.79
C LEU A 288 3.08 -5.21 12.80
N GLY A 289 2.70 -4.02 12.32
CA GLY A 289 2.36 -2.87 13.14
C GLY A 289 1.17 -3.07 14.09
N TYR A 290 0.37 -4.13 13.90
CA TYR A 290 -0.63 -4.55 14.89
C TYR A 290 0.04 -5.14 16.14
N TYR A 291 1.10 -5.91 15.97
CA TYR A 291 1.77 -6.66 17.03
C TYR A 291 2.88 -5.88 17.72
N GLU A 292 3.59 -5.05 16.99
CA GLU A 292 4.72 -4.27 17.45
C GLU A 292 4.35 -2.78 17.53
N LYS A 293 4.80 -2.14 18.60
CA LYS A 293 4.61 -0.70 18.77
C LYS A 293 5.46 0.05 17.75
N TRP A 294 4.82 0.46 16.67
CA TRP A 294 5.46 1.18 15.57
C TRP A 294 5.64 2.66 15.93
N HIS A 295 6.84 3.21 15.73
CA HIS A 295 7.18 4.61 16.01
C HIS A 295 7.63 5.34 14.75
#